data_6973b7efd500b88edc40ab2e2267cb77
#
_entry.id   6973b7efd500b88edc40ab2e2267cb77
#
_cell.length_a   1.000
_cell.length_b   1.000
_cell.length_c   1.000
_cell.angle_alpha   90.00
_cell.angle_beta   90.00
_cell.angle_gamma   90.00
#
_symmetry.space_group_name_H-M   'P 1'
#
loop_
_entity.id
_entity.type
_entity.pdbx_description
1 polymer ?
#
loop_
_entity_poly.entity_id
_entity_poly.type
_entity_poly.pdbx_seq_one_letter_code
_entity_poly.pdbx_strand_id
1 'polypeptide(L)'
;AGVSNLIARLQGRENRLITILMLFFGLGGTTYGMWEETMAFFPLLLPVFLAAGYDAVVGVAVVLLGAGAGVIASTVNPFATGIAAGFAGVSLGEGIVLRLLEWVAFEAAAIWFVMAYAAKVKKNPSKSVVGVGAGKIQVSMDQQVSFTAKRKVIMALFTLTFLIMVYAVVPFDEMGLSLPALGWWFPELSALFLVAGVVIGLIDRMSEEELVETYVAGCADLLGVAFIIGISRGITVLMNDGAITDTVLHWGEQALSGAGAISFTLLVFALYLPLTILIPSSSGLATLSIPIVAPLGKFAGVGGDLVVTAFQSASGLVNIITPTAAVVMGALALGHVPYDRWVKYVWKLILWFLLLALAFLVAGVLLG
;
A
#
# COMPACT_ATOMS: atom_id res chain seq x y z
N ALA A 1 -21.53 15.04 -9.07
CA ALA A 1 -21.51 16.45 -8.63
C ALA A 1 -20.19 16.81 -7.93
N GLY A 2 -19.77 16.10 -6.85
CA GLY A 2 -18.54 16.39 -6.12
C GLY A 2 -17.29 16.22 -6.97
N VAL A 3 -17.19 15.08 -7.66
CA VAL A 3 -16.10 14.76 -8.58
C VAL A 3 -16.02 15.79 -9.71
N SER A 4 -17.14 16.14 -10.33
CA SER A 4 -17.20 17.12 -11.44
C SER A 4 -16.72 18.51 -10.97
N ASN A 5 -17.12 18.95 -9.76
CA ASN A 5 -16.67 20.22 -9.21
C ASN A 5 -15.19 20.22 -8.83
N LEU A 6 -14.68 19.08 -8.32
CA LEU A 6 -13.25 18.92 -8.01
C LEU A 6 -12.42 19.02 -9.30
N ILE A 7 -12.84 18.33 -10.36
CA ILE A 7 -12.17 18.37 -11.67
C ILE A 7 -12.17 19.79 -12.25
N ALA A 8 -13.30 20.50 -12.19
CA ALA A 8 -13.38 21.88 -12.67
C ALA A 8 -12.42 22.81 -11.92
N ARG A 9 -12.22 22.60 -10.63
CA ARG A 9 -11.25 23.36 -9.81
C ARG A 9 -9.80 22.98 -10.05
N LEU A 10 -9.56 21.75 -10.51
CA LEU A 10 -8.21 21.18 -10.73
C LEU A 10 -7.74 21.32 -12.16
N GLN A 11 -8.55 21.84 -13.10
CA GLN A 11 -8.15 22.04 -14.48
C GLN A 11 -6.82 22.79 -14.57
N GLY A 12 -5.81 22.14 -15.20
CA GLY A 12 -4.44 22.65 -15.32
C GLY A 12 -3.55 22.44 -14.08
N ARG A 13 -4.05 21.82 -13.00
CA ARG A 13 -3.29 21.55 -11.75
C ARG A 13 -3.26 20.07 -11.38
N GLU A 14 -3.64 19.17 -12.28
CA GLU A 14 -3.80 17.74 -12.00
C GLU A 14 -2.47 17.07 -11.58
N ASN A 15 -1.34 17.57 -12.07
CA ASN A 15 -0.02 17.09 -11.62
C ASN A 15 0.20 17.31 -10.12
N ARG A 16 -0.32 18.42 -9.56
CA ARG A 16 -0.24 18.69 -8.12
C ARG A 16 -1.10 17.71 -7.34
N LEU A 17 -2.26 17.31 -7.87
CA LEU A 17 -3.12 16.32 -7.22
C LEU A 17 -2.40 14.97 -7.12
N ILE A 18 -1.76 14.50 -8.20
CA ILE A 18 -0.97 13.25 -8.18
C ILE A 18 0.09 13.32 -7.08
N THR A 19 0.90 14.38 -7.06
CA THR A 19 1.97 14.55 -6.06
C THR A 19 1.42 14.58 -4.63
N ILE A 20 0.37 15.38 -4.38
CA ILE A 20 -0.22 15.52 -3.02
C ILE A 20 -0.79 14.19 -2.53
N LEU A 21 -1.53 13.47 -3.40
CA LEU A 21 -2.10 12.18 -3.02
C LEU A 21 -1.03 11.13 -2.79
N MET A 22 0.00 11.04 -3.63
CA MET A 22 1.09 10.11 -3.43
C MET A 22 1.83 10.40 -2.13
N LEU A 23 2.16 11.66 -1.84
CA LEU A 23 2.75 12.05 -0.55
C LEU A 23 1.85 11.70 0.64
N PHE A 24 0.53 11.88 0.53
CA PHE A 24 -0.42 11.51 1.57
C PHE A 24 -0.39 10.00 1.83
N PHE A 25 -0.47 9.18 0.77
CA PHE A 25 -0.41 7.73 0.89
C PHE A 25 0.97 7.26 1.34
N GLY A 26 2.05 7.87 0.85
CA GLY A 26 3.41 7.57 1.25
C GLY A 26 3.68 7.86 2.72
N LEU A 27 3.19 8.99 3.23
CA LEU A 27 3.22 9.30 4.67
C LEU A 27 2.45 8.26 5.48
N GLY A 28 1.25 7.87 5.05
CA GLY A 28 0.48 6.81 5.70
C GLY A 28 1.23 5.48 5.70
N GLY A 29 1.81 5.09 4.56
CA GLY A 29 2.59 3.86 4.41
C GLY A 29 3.82 3.82 5.31
N THR A 30 4.60 4.91 5.37
CA THR A 30 5.85 4.95 6.15
C THR A 30 5.62 5.09 7.66
N THR A 31 4.52 5.70 8.09
CA THR A 31 4.27 5.97 9.51
C THR A 31 3.49 4.88 10.21
N TYR A 32 2.29 4.54 9.75
CA TYR A 32 1.47 3.51 10.41
C TYR A 32 1.22 2.26 9.53
N GLY A 33 1.83 2.20 8.34
CA GLY A 33 1.73 1.03 7.48
C GLY A 33 0.45 0.99 6.66
N MET A 34 -0.09 2.16 6.24
CA MET A 34 -1.27 2.26 5.41
C MET A 34 -1.12 1.43 4.13
N TRP A 35 -1.79 0.31 4.06
CA TRP A 35 -1.76 -0.59 2.92
C TRP A 35 -3.16 -1.10 2.59
N GLU A 36 -3.78 -1.89 3.46
CA GLU A 36 -5.11 -2.45 3.28
C GLU A 36 -6.20 -1.36 3.26
N GLU A 37 -6.06 -0.31 4.07
CA GLU A 37 -6.99 0.81 4.15
C GLU A 37 -7.04 1.61 2.85
N THR A 38 -5.99 1.50 2.01
CA THR A 38 -5.98 2.15 0.69
C THR A 38 -7.12 1.67 -0.20
N MET A 39 -7.64 0.45 0.03
CA MET A 39 -8.74 -0.13 -0.74
C MET A 39 -9.98 0.76 -0.73
N ALA A 40 -10.25 1.44 0.38
CA ALA A 40 -11.39 2.33 0.53
C ALA A 40 -11.31 3.59 -0.37
N PHE A 41 -10.12 3.98 -0.80
CA PHE A 41 -9.91 5.18 -1.62
C PHE A 41 -10.08 4.94 -3.13
N PHE A 42 -9.97 3.70 -3.60
CA PHE A 42 -10.08 3.41 -5.04
C PHE A 42 -11.43 3.81 -5.64
N PRO A 43 -12.58 3.46 -5.06
CA PRO A 43 -13.88 3.87 -5.58
C PRO A 43 -14.06 5.40 -5.65
N LEU A 44 -13.36 6.14 -4.79
CA LEU A 44 -13.38 7.60 -4.77
C LEU A 44 -12.45 8.20 -5.83
N LEU A 45 -11.21 7.72 -5.92
CA LEU A 45 -10.16 8.38 -6.69
C LEU A 45 -10.14 7.94 -8.16
N LEU A 46 -10.46 6.68 -8.48
CA LEU A 46 -10.48 6.20 -9.87
C LEU A 46 -11.38 7.04 -10.77
N PRO A 47 -12.65 7.34 -10.40
CA PRO A 47 -13.49 8.20 -11.23
C PRO A 47 -12.91 9.61 -11.43
N VAL A 48 -12.19 10.15 -10.43
CA VAL A 48 -11.56 11.48 -10.53
C VAL A 48 -10.46 11.47 -11.59
N PHE A 49 -9.58 10.46 -11.58
CA PHE A 49 -8.49 10.36 -12.56
C PHE A 49 -9.00 10.09 -13.98
N LEU A 50 -9.99 9.20 -14.13
CA LEU A 50 -10.60 8.92 -15.43
C LEU A 50 -11.28 10.17 -16.01
N ALA A 51 -12.02 10.92 -15.20
CA ALA A 51 -12.68 12.14 -15.62
C ALA A 51 -11.68 13.30 -15.87
N ALA A 52 -10.51 13.28 -15.25
CA ALA A 52 -9.41 14.19 -15.57
C ALA A 52 -8.65 13.82 -16.86
N GLY A 53 -9.06 12.76 -17.56
CA GLY A 53 -8.47 12.32 -18.83
C GLY A 53 -7.27 11.42 -18.71
N TYR A 54 -7.04 10.82 -17.55
CA TYR A 54 -6.05 9.76 -17.34
C TYR A 54 -6.67 8.37 -17.56
N ASP A 55 -5.82 7.34 -17.62
CA ASP A 55 -6.29 5.96 -17.63
C ASP A 55 -6.39 5.39 -16.20
N ALA A 56 -6.98 4.20 -16.09
CA ALA A 56 -7.15 3.54 -14.80
C ALA A 56 -5.81 3.20 -14.12
N VAL A 57 -4.75 2.97 -14.90
CA VAL A 57 -3.41 2.69 -14.39
C VAL A 57 -2.86 3.86 -13.59
N VAL A 58 -3.09 5.10 -14.01
CA VAL A 58 -2.68 6.29 -13.25
C VAL A 58 -3.40 6.33 -11.90
N GLY A 59 -4.72 6.12 -11.88
CA GLY A 59 -5.49 6.12 -10.64
C GLY A 59 -5.05 5.02 -9.66
N VAL A 60 -4.82 3.81 -10.17
CA VAL A 60 -4.30 2.69 -9.38
C VAL A 60 -2.88 3.01 -8.88
N ALA A 61 -2.00 3.51 -9.75
CA ALA A 61 -0.61 3.77 -9.42
C ALA A 61 -0.45 4.86 -8.36
N VAL A 62 -1.25 5.92 -8.39
CA VAL A 62 -1.20 7.00 -7.39
C VAL A 62 -1.40 6.46 -5.97
N VAL A 63 -2.33 5.53 -5.80
CA VAL A 63 -2.64 4.95 -4.48
C VAL A 63 -1.62 3.86 -4.13
N LEU A 64 -1.45 2.85 -5.01
CA LEU A 64 -0.58 1.70 -4.72
C LEU A 64 0.90 2.07 -4.63
N LEU A 65 1.40 2.92 -5.52
CA LEU A 65 2.83 3.27 -5.51
C LEU A 65 3.14 4.37 -4.50
N GLY A 66 2.17 5.27 -4.19
CA GLY A 66 2.32 6.20 -3.09
C GLY A 66 2.44 5.45 -1.76
N ALA A 67 1.43 4.67 -1.38
CA ALA A 67 1.47 3.88 -0.15
C ALA A 67 2.63 2.87 -0.15
N GLY A 68 2.87 2.21 -1.29
CA GLY A 68 3.92 1.21 -1.46
C GLY A 68 5.32 1.77 -1.24
N ALA A 69 5.64 2.97 -1.75
CA ALA A 69 6.92 3.62 -1.50
C ALA A 69 7.12 3.90 0.00
N GLY A 70 6.04 4.30 0.71
CA GLY A 70 6.05 4.44 2.16
C GLY A 70 6.26 3.12 2.90
N VAL A 71 5.61 2.05 2.47
CA VAL A 71 5.75 0.71 3.08
C VAL A 71 7.15 0.12 2.82
N ILE A 72 7.76 0.33 1.65
CA ILE A 72 9.13 -0.13 1.35
C ILE A 72 10.13 0.50 2.32
N ALA A 73 10.05 1.81 2.53
CA ALA A 73 10.91 2.56 3.41
C ALA A 73 10.16 2.98 4.69
N SER A 74 9.63 1.99 5.38
CA SER A 74 8.83 2.18 6.57
C SER A 74 9.64 2.73 7.74
N THR A 75 9.25 3.88 8.28
CA THR A 75 9.99 4.56 9.35
C THR A 75 9.59 4.06 10.73
N VAL A 76 8.32 4.18 11.09
CA VAL A 76 7.79 3.87 12.43
C VAL A 76 6.53 3.01 12.40
N ASN A 77 6.25 2.36 11.28
CA ASN A 77 5.10 1.46 11.13
C ASN A 77 5.10 0.37 12.20
N PRO A 78 4.12 0.32 13.09
CA PRO A 78 4.09 -0.61 14.22
C PRO A 78 3.90 -2.06 13.79
N PHE A 79 3.19 -2.32 12.67
CA PHE A 79 2.80 -3.66 12.25
C PHE A 79 3.92 -4.46 11.58
N ALA A 80 4.84 -3.79 10.89
CA ALA A 80 5.94 -4.47 10.22
C ALA A 80 7.27 -4.09 10.85
N THR A 81 7.65 -2.81 10.77
CA THR A 81 8.91 -2.30 11.33
C THR A 81 8.94 -2.43 12.85
N GLY A 82 7.82 -2.11 13.55
CA GLY A 82 7.72 -2.21 15.00
C GLY A 82 7.87 -3.64 15.50
N ILE A 83 7.12 -4.58 14.92
CA ILE A 83 7.23 -6.00 15.27
C ILE A 83 8.64 -6.52 14.98
N ALA A 84 9.20 -6.20 13.82
CA ALA A 84 10.56 -6.61 13.45
C ALA A 84 11.59 -6.03 14.40
N ALA A 85 11.50 -4.73 14.76
CA ALA A 85 12.39 -4.08 15.71
C ALA A 85 12.32 -4.72 17.10
N GLY A 86 11.10 -5.03 17.59
CA GLY A 86 10.89 -5.72 18.84
C GLY A 86 11.59 -7.09 18.89
N PHE A 87 11.50 -7.90 17.85
CA PHE A 87 12.20 -9.19 17.77
C PHE A 87 13.71 -9.05 17.54
N ALA A 88 14.15 -7.99 16.85
CA ALA A 88 15.58 -7.69 16.69
C ALA A 88 16.22 -7.11 17.97
N GLY A 89 15.41 -6.72 18.96
CA GLY A 89 15.87 -6.12 20.21
C GLY A 89 16.41 -4.70 20.03
N VAL A 90 15.85 -3.93 19.08
CA VAL A 90 16.21 -2.54 18.79
C VAL A 90 14.98 -1.63 18.93
N SER A 91 15.21 -0.34 19.21
CA SER A 91 14.13 0.64 19.24
C SER A 91 13.71 1.05 17.82
N LEU A 92 12.47 1.55 17.68
CA LEU A 92 11.99 2.12 16.40
C LEU A 92 12.83 3.32 15.94
N GLY A 93 13.46 4.02 16.88
CA GLY A 93 14.35 5.15 16.58
C GLY A 93 15.68 4.78 15.97
N GLU A 94 16.17 3.55 16.23
CA GLU A 94 17.41 3.07 15.65
C GLU A 94 17.27 2.89 14.13
N GLY A 95 18.23 3.43 13.36
CA GLY A 95 18.18 3.43 11.89
C GLY A 95 17.14 4.36 11.26
N ILE A 96 16.39 5.16 12.03
CA ILE A 96 15.31 6.01 11.51
C ILE A 96 15.79 7.03 10.47
N VAL A 97 16.99 7.57 10.61
CA VAL A 97 17.55 8.55 9.67
C VAL A 97 17.75 7.90 8.30
N LEU A 98 18.31 6.68 8.27
CA LEU A 98 18.48 5.92 7.04
C LEU A 98 17.14 5.65 6.37
N ARG A 99 16.14 5.17 7.13
CA ARG A 99 14.79 4.89 6.64
C ARG A 99 14.04 6.13 6.14
N LEU A 100 14.25 7.29 6.78
CA LEU A 100 13.69 8.56 6.30
C LEU A 100 14.29 8.99 4.96
N LEU A 101 15.61 8.89 4.81
CA LEU A 101 16.29 9.19 3.54
C LEU A 101 15.86 8.21 2.44
N GLU A 102 15.74 6.95 2.81
CA GLU A 102 15.23 5.89 1.94
C GLU A 102 13.81 6.21 1.49
N TRP A 103 12.90 6.56 2.42
CA TRP A 103 11.53 6.95 2.07
C TRP A 103 11.48 8.13 1.10
N VAL A 104 12.22 9.19 1.37
CA VAL A 104 12.26 10.35 0.48
C VAL A 104 12.71 9.96 -0.93
N ALA A 105 13.72 9.10 -1.05
CA ALA A 105 14.22 8.64 -2.34
C ALA A 105 13.20 7.76 -3.09
N PHE A 106 12.56 6.81 -2.40
CA PHE A 106 11.55 5.93 -3.01
C PHE A 106 10.31 6.71 -3.41
N GLU A 107 9.82 7.59 -2.54
CA GLU A 107 8.64 8.41 -2.82
C GLU A 107 8.88 9.36 -4.00
N ALA A 108 10.03 10.03 -4.03
CA ALA A 108 10.39 10.91 -5.15
C ALA A 108 10.48 10.13 -6.48
N ALA A 109 11.08 8.93 -6.47
CA ALA A 109 11.17 8.08 -7.65
C ALA A 109 9.77 7.59 -8.10
N ALA A 110 8.90 7.20 -7.16
CA ALA A 110 7.52 6.81 -7.46
C ALA A 110 6.72 7.97 -8.07
N ILE A 111 6.76 9.14 -7.45
CA ILE A 111 6.07 10.35 -7.95
C ILE A 111 6.55 10.69 -9.35
N TRP A 112 7.86 10.73 -9.57
CA TRP A 112 8.42 11.02 -10.89
C TRP A 112 7.96 10.00 -11.94
N PHE A 113 7.98 8.71 -11.61
CA PHE A 113 7.58 7.64 -12.52
C PHE A 113 6.09 7.73 -12.89
N VAL A 114 5.22 7.93 -11.91
CA VAL A 114 3.76 8.06 -12.13
C VAL A 114 3.46 9.32 -12.93
N MET A 115 4.07 10.45 -12.60
CA MET A 115 3.86 11.71 -13.32
C MET A 115 4.33 11.64 -14.77
N ALA A 116 5.47 11.00 -15.03
CA ALA A 116 5.99 10.81 -16.39
C ALA A 116 5.03 9.98 -17.24
N TYR A 117 4.46 8.92 -16.67
CA TYR A 117 3.46 8.10 -17.35
C TYR A 117 2.15 8.86 -17.54
N ALA A 118 1.65 9.53 -16.51
CA ALA A 118 0.42 10.32 -16.55
C ALA A 118 0.47 11.41 -17.65
N ALA A 119 1.60 12.15 -17.74
CA ALA A 119 1.80 13.14 -18.78
C ALA A 119 1.81 12.52 -20.20
N LYS A 120 2.42 11.32 -20.34
CA LYS A 120 2.46 10.59 -21.61
C LYS A 120 1.08 10.14 -22.06
N VAL A 121 0.27 9.57 -21.17
CA VAL A 121 -1.08 9.08 -21.45
C VAL A 121 -2.03 10.24 -21.71
N LYS A 122 -1.96 11.30 -20.91
CA LYS A 122 -2.79 12.49 -21.10
C LYS A 122 -2.55 13.16 -22.47
N LYS A 123 -1.28 13.21 -22.93
CA LYS A 123 -0.92 13.74 -24.24
C LYS A 123 -1.34 12.82 -25.40
N ASN A 124 -1.28 11.52 -25.18
CA ASN A 124 -1.62 10.53 -26.21
C ASN A 124 -2.24 9.28 -25.55
N PRO A 125 -3.59 9.17 -25.48
CA PRO A 125 -4.26 8.03 -24.88
C PRO A 125 -3.93 6.67 -25.51
N SER A 126 -3.48 6.62 -26.76
CA SER A 126 -3.06 5.36 -27.40
C SER A 126 -1.81 4.74 -26.77
N LYS A 127 -1.05 5.52 -25.95
CA LYS A 127 0.12 5.04 -25.20
C LYS A 127 -0.22 4.42 -23.84
N SER A 128 -1.50 4.33 -23.51
CA SER A 128 -1.96 3.61 -22.31
C SER A 128 -1.57 2.13 -22.40
N VAL A 129 -1.05 1.58 -21.32
CA VAL A 129 -0.67 0.16 -21.25
C VAL A 129 -1.89 -0.76 -21.22
N VAL A 130 -3.07 -0.25 -20.86
CA VAL A 130 -4.34 -0.98 -20.85
C VAL A 130 -5.15 -0.78 -22.13
N GLY A 131 -4.70 0.07 -23.05
CA GLY A 131 -5.37 0.37 -24.31
C GLY A 131 -6.47 1.41 -24.18
N VAL A 132 -6.88 1.96 -25.35
CA VAL A 132 -7.95 2.94 -25.42
C VAL A 132 -9.30 2.24 -25.18
N GLY A 133 -9.92 2.50 -24.03
CA GLY A 133 -11.25 1.98 -23.68
C GLY A 133 -11.27 0.82 -22.69
N ALA A 134 -10.14 0.23 -22.32
CA ALA A 134 -10.06 -0.68 -21.17
C ALA A 134 -10.17 0.15 -19.87
N GLY A 135 -11.10 -0.23 -19.00
CA GLY A 135 -11.36 0.55 -17.78
C GLY A 135 -12.32 1.73 -18.00
N LYS A 136 -13.17 1.67 -19.02
CA LYS A 136 -14.35 2.55 -19.08
C LYS A 136 -15.31 2.16 -17.97
N ILE A 137 -14.97 2.53 -16.75
CA ILE A 137 -16.02 2.87 -15.79
C ILE A 137 -16.78 3.97 -16.51
N GLN A 138 -18.02 3.70 -16.95
CA GLN A 138 -18.86 4.71 -17.54
C GLN A 138 -19.14 5.75 -16.46
N VAL A 139 -18.22 6.69 -16.30
CA VAL A 139 -18.52 7.90 -15.57
C VAL A 139 -19.49 8.64 -16.48
N SER A 140 -20.79 8.46 -16.22
CA SER A 140 -21.84 9.22 -16.91
C SER A 140 -21.63 10.70 -16.58
N MET A 141 -20.81 11.39 -17.37
CA MET A 141 -20.51 12.81 -17.23
C MET A 141 -21.68 13.69 -17.71
N ASP A 142 -22.75 13.07 -18.22
CA ASP A 142 -23.80 13.75 -19.02
C ASP A 142 -24.91 14.40 -18.20
N GLN A 143 -24.84 14.36 -16.88
CA GLN A 143 -25.73 15.16 -16.04
C GLN A 143 -24.91 16.21 -15.29
N GLN A 144 -25.14 17.48 -15.62
CA GLN A 144 -24.83 18.61 -14.74
C GLN A 144 -25.65 18.46 -13.45
N VAL A 145 -25.18 17.57 -12.59
CA VAL A 145 -25.84 17.24 -11.34
C VAL A 145 -25.60 18.39 -10.37
N SER A 146 -26.65 19.18 -10.11
CA SER A 146 -26.57 20.33 -9.20
C SER A 146 -26.06 19.92 -7.80
N PHE A 147 -25.17 20.71 -7.25
CA PHE A 147 -24.57 20.46 -5.94
C PHE A 147 -25.51 21.00 -4.83
N THR A 148 -26.57 20.23 -4.57
CA THR A 148 -27.62 20.56 -3.60
C THR A 148 -27.10 20.54 -2.17
N ALA A 149 -27.83 21.19 -1.23
CA ALA A 149 -27.51 21.16 0.20
C ALA A 149 -27.41 19.71 0.74
N LYS A 150 -28.35 18.83 0.33
CA LYS A 150 -28.35 17.39 0.66
C LYS A 150 -27.03 16.73 0.25
N ARG A 151 -26.58 16.94 -0.97
CA ARG A 151 -25.30 16.37 -1.48
C ARG A 151 -24.07 16.92 -0.78
N LYS A 152 -24.11 18.17 -0.33
CA LYS A 152 -23.02 18.74 0.51
C LYS A 152 -22.93 18.03 1.85
N VAL A 153 -24.06 17.73 2.49
CA VAL A 153 -24.12 16.99 3.76
C VAL A 153 -23.59 15.56 3.57
N ILE A 154 -24.04 14.86 2.52
CA ILE A 154 -23.55 13.51 2.20
C ILE A 154 -22.03 13.51 1.97
N MET A 155 -21.51 14.48 1.20
CA MET A 155 -20.07 14.59 0.98
C MET A 155 -19.30 14.93 2.26
N ALA A 156 -19.84 15.77 3.12
CA ALA A 156 -19.22 16.10 4.40
C ALA A 156 -19.17 14.86 5.30
N LEU A 157 -20.26 14.10 5.40
CA LEU A 157 -20.32 12.87 6.16
C LEU A 157 -19.35 11.81 5.60
N PHE A 158 -19.33 11.63 4.29
CA PHE A 158 -18.39 10.73 3.62
C PHE A 158 -16.93 11.10 3.92
N THR A 159 -16.58 12.39 3.77
CA THR A 159 -15.24 12.88 4.11
C THR A 159 -14.91 12.66 5.58
N LEU A 160 -15.86 12.93 6.48
CA LEU A 160 -15.70 12.71 7.91
C LEU A 160 -15.44 11.24 8.24
N THR A 161 -16.13 10.30 7.56
CA THR A 161 -15.90 8.85 7.72
C THR A 161 -14.43 8.48 7.43
N PHE A 162 -13.85 9.02 6.36
CA PHE A 162 -12.42 8.79 6.05
C PHE A 162 -11.47 9.46 7.05
N LEU A 163 -11.81 10.66 7.53
CA LEU A 163 -11.02 11.31 8.57
C LEU A 163 -11.03 10.52 9.87
N ILE A 164 -12.20 9.98 10.26
CA ILE A 164 -12.34 9.10 11.42
C ILE A 164 -11.51 7.83 11.20
N MET A 165 -11.60 7.19 10.03
CA MET A 165 -10.80 6.01 9.70
C MET A 165 -9.30 6.28 9.91
N VAL A 166 -8.76 7.33 9.29
CA VAL A 166 -7.34 7.67 9.40
C VAL A 166 -6.96 7.94 10.86
N TYR A 167 -7.76 8.74 11.58
CA TYR A 167 -7.51 9.00 13.00
C TYR A 167 -7.54 7.73 13.86
N ALA A 168 -8.48 6.83 13.59
CA ALA A 168 -8.71 5.64 14.40
C ALA A 168 -7.61 4.55 14.24
N VAL A 169 -6.93 4.54 13.08
CA VAL A 169 -5.87 3.56 12.77
C VAL A 169 -4.50 4.05 13.22
N VAL A 170 -4.25 5.37 13.24
CA VAL A 170 -2.93 5.92 13.58
C VAL A 170 -2.59 5.66 15.05
N PRO A 171 -1.47 4.97 15.35
CA PRO A 171 -1.03 4.67 16.71
C PRO A 171 -0.29 5.87 17.32
N PHE A 172 -1.01 6.91 17.70
CA PHE A 172 -0.45 8.17 18.22
C PHE A 172 0.42 8.00 19.46
N ASP A 173 0.07 7.06 20.32
CA ASP A 173 0.82 6.69 21.54
C ASP A 173 2.20 6.11 21.22
N GLU A 174 2.29 5.20 20.23
CA GLU A 174 3.56 4.63 19.77
C GLU A 174 4.43 5.67 19.04
N MET A 175 3.81 6.67 18.42
CA MET A 175 4.50 7.79 17.78
C MET A 175 4.95 8.88 18.78
N GLY A 176 4.69 8.72 20.08
CA GLY A 176 5.04 9.69 21.12
C GLY A 176 4.18 10.95 21.12
N LEU A 177 3.00 10.93 20.49
CA LEU A 177 2.05 12.02 20.46
C LEU A 177 1.04 11.88 21.61
N SER A 178 0.68 12.98 22.25
CA SER A 178 -0.27 13.00 23.38
C SER A 178 -1.75 12.86 22.96
N LEU A 179 -2.01 12.30 21.79
CA LEU A 179 -3.36 12.07 21.28
C LEU A 179 -3.80 10.64 21.64
N PRO A 180 -5.08 10.43 22.02
CA PRO A 180 -5.57 9.09 22.31
C PRO A 180 -5.58 8.26 21.03
N ALA A 181 -4.86 7.13 21.04
CA ALA A 181 -4.92 6.13 19.99
C ALA A 181 -6.18 5.28 20.18
N LEU A 182 -6.98 5.10 19.13
CA LEU A 182 -8.17 4.26 19.20
C LEU A 182 -7.86 2.79 18.93
N GLY A 183 -6.76 2.51 18.21
CA GLY A 183 -6.32 1.16 17.90
C GLY A 183 -7.34 0.34 17.09
N TRP A 184 -8.14 1.02 16.26
CA TRP A 184 -9.14 0.35 15.45
C TRP A 184 -8.50 -0.52 14.38
N TRP A 185 -9.15 -1.66 14.13
CA TRP A 185 -8.75 -2.62 13.13
C TRP A 185 -9.92 -2.94 12.17
N PHE A 186 -9.82 -3.98 11.37
CA PHE A 186 -10.83 -4.32 10.35
C PHE A 186 -12.28 -4.40 10.87
N PRO A 187 -12.59 -4.98 12.06
CA PRO A 187 -13.96 -5.05 12.54
C PRO A 187 -14.58 -3.66 12.78
N GLU A 188 -13.84 -2.77 13.45
CA GLU A 188 -14.30 -1.42 13.77
C GLU A 188 -14.41 -0.56 12.51
N LEU A 189 -13.44 -0.67 11.59
CA LEU A 189 -13.48 0.01 10.30
C LEU A 189 -14.64 -0.47 9.44
N SER A 190 -14.90 -1.77 9.40
CA SER A 190 -16.06 -2.33 8.69
C SER A 190 -17.38 -1.81 9.25
N ALA A 191 -17.50 -1.75 10.58
CA ALA A 191 -18.67 -1.17 11.25
C ALA A 191 -18.82 0.32 10.92
N LEU A 192 -17.73 1.10 10.92
CA LEU A 192 -17.72 2.52 10.57
C LEU A 192 -18.29 2.75 9.16
N PHE A 193 -17.76 2.03 8.17
CA PHE A 193 -18.21 2.19 6.78
C PHE A 193 -19.63 1.69 6.56
N LEU A 194 -20.05 0.60 7.22
CA LEU A 194 -21.42 0.10 7.16
C LEU A 194 -22.41 1.13 7.72
N VAL A 195 -22.13 1.65 8.92
CA VAL A 195 -23.00 2.67 9.55
C VAL A 195 -23.03 3.93 8.70
N ALA A 196 -21.90 4.40 8.20
CA ALA A 196 -21.83 5.57 7.34
C ALA A 196 -22.63 5.36 6.03
N GLY A 197 -22.55 4.19 5.42
CA GLY A 197 -23.31 3.84 4.21
C GLY A 197 -24.82 3.88 4.47
N VAL A 198 -25.29 3.26 5.55
CA VAL A 198 -26.71 3.28 5.94
C VAL A 198 -27.18 4.72 6.21
N VAL A 199 -26.42 5.51 6.99
CA VAL A 199 -26.80 6.90 7.30
C VAL A 199 -26.83 7.76 6.04
N ILE A 200 -25.90 7.59 5.11
CA ILE A 200 -25.89 8.28 3.82
C ILE A 200 -27.13 7.90 2.99
N GLY A 201 -27.48 6.61 2.93
CA GLY A 201 -28.67 6.13 2.23
C GLY A 201 -29.96 6.72 2.81
N LEU A 202 -30.08 6.78 4.14
CA LEU A 202 -31.22 7.42 4.81
C LEU A 202 -31.30 8.92 4.52
N ILE A 203 -30.17 9.64 4.53
CA ILE A 203 -30.13 11.08 4.18
C ILE A 203 -30.52 11.27 2.71
N ASP A 204 -30.09 10.36 1.84
CA ASP A 204 -30.47 10.40 0.41
C ASP A 204 -31.92 9.96 0.17
N ARG A 205 -32.62 9.45 1.20
CA ARG A 205 -34.00 8.94 1.15
C ARG A 205 -34.15 7.74 0.21
N MET A 206 -33.13 6.89 0.19
CA MET A 206 -33.20 5.61 -0.51
C MET A 206 -34.28 4.73 0.12
N SER A 207 -35.00 3.98 -0.68
CA SER A 207 -35.86 2.92 -0.16
C SER A 207 -35.01 1.81 0.47
N GLU A 208 -35.61 0.99 1.33
CA GLU A 208 -34.94 -0.15 1.94
C GLU A 208 -34.40 -1.11 0.86
N GLU A 209 -35.22 -1.39 -0.16
CA GLU A 209 -34.86 -2.23 -1.30
C GLU A 209 -33.64 -1.66 -2.06
N GLU A 210 -33.68 -0.39 -2.43
CA GLU A 210 -32.59 0.29 -3.13
C GLU A 210 -31.30 0.31 -2.32
N LEU A 211 -31.38 0.51 -1.00
CA LEU A 211 -30.23 0.49 -0.10
C LEU A 211 -29.60 -0.90 -0.06
N VAL A 212 -30.40 -1.96 0.10
CA VAL A 212 -29.94 -3.35 0.14
C VAL A 212 -29.37 -3.75 -1.21
N GLU A 213 -30.03 -3.46 -2.33
CA GLU A 213 -29.52 -3.77 -3.67
C GLU A 213 -28.17 -3.10 -3.93
N THR A 214 -28.03 -1.82 -3.56
CA THR A 214 -26.76 -1.08 -3.72
C THR A 214 -25.65 -1.69 -2.88
N TYR A 215 -25.95 -2.09 -1.64
CA TYR A 215 -25.00 -2.75 -0.77
C TYR A 215 -24.56 -4.11 -1.33
N VAL A 216 -25.50 -4.94 -1.77
CA VAL A 216 -25.23 -6.26 -2.37
C VAL A 216 -24.40 -6.13 -3.65
N ALA A 217 -24.71 -5.15 -4.49
CA ALA A 217 -23.91 -4.87 -5.69
C ALA A 217 -22.46 -4.51 -5.34
N GLY A 218 -22.25 -3.66 -4.34
CA GLY A 218 -20.90 -3.34 -3.84
C GLY A 218 -20.16 -4.56 -3.29
N CYS A 219 -20.84 -5.45 -2.56
CA CYS A 219 -20.25 -6.71 -2.10
C CYS A 219 -19.85 -7.62 -3.28
N ALA A 220 -20.69 -7.71 -4.31
CA ALA A 220 -20.41 -8.51 -5.51
C ALA A 220 -19.16 -8.02 -6.25
N ASP A 221 -18.96 -6.71 -6.35
CA ASP A 221 -17.76 -6.11 -6.96
C ASP A 221 -16.47 -6.50 -6.23
N LEU A 222 -16.54 -6.68 -4.91
CA LEU A 222 -15.39 -7.05 -4.06
C LEU A 222 -15.22 -8.56 -3.84
N LEU A 223 -16.14 -9.38 -4.31
CA LEU A 223 -16.13 -10.84 -4.07
C LEU A 223 -14.83 -11.50 -4.58
N GLY A 224 -14.35 -11.09 -5.75
CA GLY A 224 -13.09 -11.57 -6.30
C GLY A 224 -11.88 -11.28 -5.39
N VAL A 225 -11.86 -10.12 -4.75
CA VAL A 225 -10.82 -9.74 -3.77
C VAL A 225 -10.89 -10.65 -2.54
N ALA A 226 -12.09 -10.89 -2.00
CA ALA A 226 -12.29 -11.76 -0.85
C ALA A 226 -11.80 -13.20 -1.13
N PHE A 227 -12.05 -13.75 -2.32
CA PHE A 227 -11.53 -15.05 -2.72
C PHE A 227 -10.01 -15.08 -2.82
N ILE A 228 -9.38 -14.04 -3.38
CA ILE A 228 -7.91 -13.94 -3.47
C ILE A 228 -7.30 -13.94 -2.07
N ILE A 229 -7.86 -13.17 -1.14
CA ILE A 229 -7.41 -13.13 0.27
C ILE A 229 -7.52 -14.53 0.90
N GLY A 230 -8.66 -15.20 0.72
CA GLY A 230 -8.88 -16.56 1.23
C GLY A 230 -7.87 -17.57 0.69
N ILE A 231 -7.64 -17.56 -0.60
CA ILE A 231 -6.68 -18.47 -1.27
C ILE A 231 -5.24 -18.18 -0.78
N SER A 232 -4.84 -16.90 -0.72
CA SER A 232 -3.50 -16.50 -0.24
C SER A 232 -3.28 -16.95 1.21
N ARG A 233 -4.31 -16.83 2.06
CA ARG A 233 -4.25 -17.34 3.43
C ARG A 233 -4.13 -18.86 3.49
N GLY A 234 -4.85 -19.58 2.62
CA GLY A 234 -4.76 -21.04 2.49
C GLY A 234 -3.35 -21.49 2.11
N ILE A 235 -2.69 -20.81 1.19
CA ILE A 235 -1.29 -21.09 0.82
C ILE A 235 -0.39 -20.97 2.06
N THR A 236 -0.51 -19.89 2.83
CA THR A 236 0.29 -19.69 4.05
C THR A 236 0.08 -20.81 5.07
N VAL A 237 -1.18 -21.25 5.27
CA VAL A 237 -1.49 -22.37 6.18
C VAL A 237 -0.83 -23.67 5.70
N LEU A 238 -0.97 -24.01 4.43
CA LEU A 238 -0.36 -25.24 3.84
C LEU A 238 1.17 -25.21 3.96
N MET A 239 1.80 -24.06 3.77
CA MET A 239 3.25 -23.92 3.90
C MET A 239 3.73 -24.11 5.34
N ASN A 240 2.98 -23.60 6.32
CA ASN A 240 3.31 -23.77 7.73
C ASN A 240 3.06 -25.22 8.17
N ASP A 241 1.91 -25.81 7.85
CA ASP A 241 1.58 -27.17 8.20
C ASP A 241 2.52 -28.19 7.53
N GLY A 242 3.00 -27.88 6.32
CA GLY A 242 3.98 -28.69 5.60
C GLY A 242 5.43 -28.47 6.02
N ALA A 243 5.70 -27.63 7.04
CA ALA A 243 7.05 -27.22 7.48
C ALA A 243 7.93 -26.66 6.34
N ILE A 244 7.31 -26.19 5.25
CA ILE A 244 8.03 -25.63 4.09
C ILE A 244 8.69 -24.33 4.49
N THR A 245 7.98 -23.48 5.25
CA THR A 245 8.49 -22.21 5.78
C THR A 245 9.74 -22.45 6.62
N ASP A 246 9.71 -23.40 7.55
CA ASP A 246 10.85 -23.75 8.40
C ASP A 246 12.04 -24.24 7.59
N THR A 247 11.79 -25.05 6.56
CA THR A 247 12.83 -25.55 5.65
C THR A 247 13.52 -24.41 4.90
N VAL A 248 12.74 -23.45 4.36
CA VAL A 248 13.28 -22.29 3.64
C VAL A 248 14.07 -21.37 4.57
N LEU A 249 13.59 -21.15 5.80
CA LEU A 249 14.31 -20.37 6.82
C LEU A 249 15.63 -21.06 7.21
N HIS A 250 15.64 -22.38 7.39
CA HIS A 250 16.85 -23.14 7.70
C HIS A 250 17.89 -23.05 6.56
N TRP A 251 17.49 -23.14 5.31
CA TRP A 251 18.41 -22.89 4.20
C TRP A 251 18.94 -21.46 4.17
N GLY A 252 18.09 -20.48 4.48
CA GLY A 252 18.49 -19.08 4.64
C GLY A 252 19.52 -18.90 5.74
N GLU A 253 19.31 -19.50 6.91
CA GLU A 253 20.28 -19.50 8.03
C GLU A 253 21.64 -20.06 7.59
N GLN A 254 21.67 -21.20 6.92
CA GLN A 254 22.90 -21.80 6.42
C GLN A 254 23.62 -20.89 5.41
N ALA A 255 22.86 -20.24 4.50
CA ALA A 255 23.42 -19.31 3.52
C ALA A 255 23.98 -18.03 4.13
N LEU A 256 23.41 -17.57 5.26
CA LEU A 256 23.82 -16.36 5.98
C LEU A 256 25.02 -16.61 6.90
N SER A 257 25.26 -17.85 7.32
CA SER A 257 26.33 -18.22 8.25
C SER A 257 27.71 -17.92 7.65
N GLY A 258 28.53 -17.17 8.39
CA GLY A 258 29.91 -16.84 8.00
C GLY A 258 30.03 -15.72 6.94
N ALA A 259 28.93 -15.08 6.52
CA ALA A 259 28.97 -13.94 5.62
C ALA A 259 29.49 -12.68 6.34
N GLY A 260 30.29 -11.86 5.66
CA GLY A 260 30.67 -10.53 6.16
C GLY A 260 29.50 -9.54 6.05
N ALA A 261 29.56 -8.41 6.76
CA ALA A 261 28.45 -7.49 6.97
C ALA A 261 27.68 -7.09 5.67
N ILE A 262 28.38 -6.67 4.63
CA ILE A 262 27.75 -6.30 3.35
C ILE A 262 27.06 -7.52 2.72
N SER A 263 27.79 -8.65 2.63
CA SER A 263 27.23 -9.87 2.01
C SER A 263 26.05 -10.38 2.81
N PHE A 264 26.12 -10.36 4.14
CA PHE A 264 25.02 -10.74 5.02
C PHE A 264 23.77 -9.88 4.74
N THR A 265 23.91 -8.55 4.76
CA THR A 265 22.78 -7.63 4.56
C THR A 265 22.11 -7.82 3.19
N LEU A 266 22.92 -7.99 2.13
CA LEU A 266 22.41 -8.24 0.79
C LEU A 266 21.73 -9.61 0.66
N LEU A 267 22.28 -10.64 1.30
CA LEU A 267 21.69 -11.98 1.34
C LEU A 267 20.37 -11.99 2.14
N VAL A 268 20.30 -11.26 3.26
CA VAL A 268 19.05 -11.05 4.03
C VAL A 268 18.00 -10.43 3.14
N PHE A 269 18.32 -9.33 2.45
CA PHE A 269 17.41 -8.71 1.51
C PHE A 269 16.95 -9.71 0.42
N ALA A 270 17.88 -10.45 -0.18
CA ALA A 270 17.57 -11.44 -1.20
C ALA A 270 16.71 -12.60 -0.68
N LEU A 271 16.92 -13.04 0.56
CA LEU A 271 16.13 -14.08 1.23
C LEU A 271 14.68 -13.64 1.42
N TYR A 272 14.44 -12.37 1.80
CA TYR A 272 13.11 -11.86 2.03
C TYR A 272 12.29 -11.66 0.75
N LEU A 273 12.90 -11.55 -0.43
CA LEU A 273 12.16 -11.45 -1.68
C LEU A 273 11.25 -12.67 -1.92
N PRO A 274 11.75 -13.92 -1.96
CA PRO A 274 10.88 -15.08 -2.11
C PRO A 274 10.01 -15.35 -0.88
N LEU A 275 10.51 -15.11 0.33
CA LEU A 275 9.74 -15.32 1.56
C LEU A 275 8.49 -14.46 1.60
N THR A 276 8.55 -13.22 1.12
CA THR A 276 7.37 -12.35 1.07
C THR A 276 6.32 -12.82 0.07
N ILE A 277 6.73 -13.45 -1.04
CA ILE A 277 5.77 -14.06 -1.97
C ILE A 277 5.01 -15.21 -1.29
N LEU A 278 5.71 -15.98 -0.49
CA LEU A 278 5.18 -17.16 0.21
C LEU A 278 4.33 -16.77 1.43
N ILE A 279 4.76 -15.73 2.15
CA ILE A 279 4.10 -15.22 3.36
C ILE A 279 3.78 -13.75 3.14
N PRO A 280 2.65 -13.42 2.50
CA PRO A 280 2.31 -12.04 2.15
C PRO A 280 1.83 -11.19 3.36
N SER A 281 2.12 -11.62 4.58
CA SER A 281 1.87 -10.90 5.82
C SER A 281 3.20 -10.40 6.39
N SER A 282 3.45 -9.09 6.35
CA SER A 282 4.68 -8.50 6.84
C SER A 282 4.88 -8.77 8.34
N SER A 283 3.85 -8.61 9.17
CA SER A 283 3.91 -8.92 10.60
C SER A 283 4.15 -10.40 10.89
N GLY A 284 3.47 -11.30 10.15
CA GLY A 284 3.65 -12.75 10.25
C GLY A 284 5.06 -13.16 9.84
N LEU A 285 5.57 -12.65 8.73
CA LEU A 285 6.92 -12.93 8.25
C LEU A 285 7.99 -12.41 9.23
N ALA A 286 7.82 -11.20 9.78
CA ALA A 286 8.71 -10.66 10.81
C ALA A 286 8.76 -11.56 12.05
N THR A 287 7.60 -11.98 12.55
CA THR A 287 7.49 -12.83 13.75
C THR A 287 8.20 -14.18 13.57
N LEU A 288 8.11 -14.78 12.39
CA LEU A 288 8.72 -16.08 12.10
C LEU A 288 10.24 -16.00 11.86
N SER A 289 10.71 -14.94 11.20
CA SER A 289 12.07 -14.93 10.63
C SER A 289 13.06 -14.03 11.37
N ILE A 290 12.62 -12.89 11.91
CA ILE A 290 13.53 -11.95 12.59
C ILE A 290 14.21 -12.55 13.83
N PRO A 291 13.54 -13.38 14.67
CA PRO A 291 14.20 -14.04 15.79
C PRO A 291 15.38 -14.93 15.38
N ILE A 292 15.41 -15.40 14.12
CA ILE A 292 16.50 -16.21 13.57
C ILE A 292 17.55 -15.29 12.92
N VAL A 293 17.12 -14.36 12.07
CA VAL A 293 18.01 -13.55 11.23
C VAL A 293 18.75 -12.46 12.02
N ALA A 294 18.08 -11.83 13.00
CA ALA A 294 18.70 -10.74 13.76
C ALA A 294 19.91 -11.18 14.62
N PRO A 295 19.87 -12.33 15.33
CA PRO A 295 21.08 -12.86 16.00
C PRO A 295 22.22 -13.14 15.03
N LEU A 296 21.93 -13.68 13.84
CA LEU A 296 22.95 -13.91 12.81
C LEU A 296 23.60 -12.60 12.35
N GLY A 297 22.82 -11.52 12.24
CA GLY A 297 23.31 -10.18 11.94
C GLY A 297 24.38 -9.72 12.92
N LYS A 298 24.15 -9.92 14.22
CA LYS A 298 25.15 -9.57 15.25
C LYS A 298 26.49 -10.31 15.06
N PHE A 299 26.46 -11.58 14.67
CA PHE A 299 27.68 -12.33 14.36
C PHE A 299 28.37 -11.84 13.07
N ALA A 300 27.60 -11.33 12.12
CA ALA A 300 28.14 -10.72 10.89
C ALA A 300 28.58 -9.26 11.07
N GLY A 301 28.41 -8.68 12.26
CA GLY A 301 28.71 -7.28 12.53
C GLY A 301 27.67 -6.30 11.98
N VAL A 302 26.40 -6.75 11.84
CA VAL A 302 25.27 -5.96 11.32
C VAL A 302 24.31 -5.64 12.45
N GLY A 303 23.95 -4.35 12.60
CA GLY A 303 22.97 -3.91 13.59
C GLY A 303 21.56 -4.47 13.32
N GLY A 304 20.80 -4.69 14.39
CA GLY A 304 19.42 -5.18 14.26
C GLY A 304 18.52 -4.22 13.47
N ASP A 305 18.75 -2.93 13.56
CA ASP A 305 18.07 -1.89 12.81
C ASP A 305 18.25 -2.01 11.30
N LEU A 306 19.46 -2.39 10.86
CA LEU A 306 19.74 -2.62 9.44
C LEU A 306 19.14 -3.95 8.94
N VAL A 307 19.09 -4.98 9.81
CA VAL A 307 18.34 -6.22 9.51
C VAL A 307 16.85 -5.92 9.30
N VAL A 308 16.26 -5.10 10.18
CA VAL A 308 14.87 -4.65 10.06
C VAL A 308 14.66 -3.87 8.76
N THR A 309 15.58 -2.97 8.41
CA THR A 309 15.52 -2.19 7.16
C THR A 309 15.58 -3.11 5.94
N ALA A 310 16.51 -4.08 5.92
CA ALA A 310 16.64 -5.05 4.81
C ALA A 310 15.38 -5.91 4.65
N PHE A 311 14.81 -6.40 5.77
CA PHE A 311 13.54 -7.11 5.78
C PHE A 311 12.42 -6.24 5.18
N GLN A 312 12.26 -5.01 5.70
CA GLN A 312 11.16 -4.14 5.32
C GLN A 312 11.24 -3.70 3.85
N SER A 313 12.43 -3.32 3.39
CA SER A 313 12.63 -2.91 1.99
C SER A 313 12.36 -4.05 1.01
N ALA A 314 12.80 -5.28 1.33
CA ALA A 314 12.52 -6.45 0.50
C ALA A 314 11.02 -6.80 0.49
N SER A 315 10.40 -6.86 1.67
CA SER A 315 8.98 -7.18 1.81
C SER A 315 8.09 -6.14 1.12
N GLY A 316 8.35 -4.86 1.35
CA GLY A 316 7.60 -3.78 0.70
C GLY A 316 7.76 -3.79 -0.82
N LEU A 317 8.98 -4.02 -1.33
CA LEU A 317 9.25 -4.11 -2.77
C LEU A 317 8.44 -5.22 -3.45
N VAL A 318 8.36 -6.39 -2.84
CA VAL A 318 7.58 -7.51 -3.37
C VAL A 318 6.09 -7.24 -3.29
N ASN A 319 5.62 -6.64 -2.19
CA ASN A 319 4.21 -6.38 -1.95
C ASN A 319 3.55 -5.45 -2.97
N ILE A 320 4.30 -4.60 -3.69
CA ILE A 320 3.72 -3.77 -4.75
C ILE A 320 3.51 -4.48 -6.09
N ILE A 321 3.99 -5.71 -6.24
CA ILE A 321 3.89 -6.47 -7.50
C ILE A 321 3.36 -7.89 -7.34
N THR A 322 3.52 -8.52 -6.17
CA THR A 322 3.15 -9.93 -6.02
C THR A 322 1.64 -10.17 -6.14
N PRO A 323 1.21 -11.21 -6.86
CA PRO A 323 -0.21 -11.57 -6.94
C PRO A 323 -0.76 -12.15 -5.63
N THR A 324 0.10 -12.50 -4.68
CA THR A 324 -0.31 -12.95 -3.35
C THR A 324 -0.66 -11.79 -2.41
N ALA A 325 -0.29 -10.54 -2.77
CA ALA A 325 -0.73 -9.35 -2.03
C ALA A 325 -2.17 -8.98 -2.39
N ALA A 326 -3.07 -9.15 -1.42
CA ALA A 326 -4.49 -8.89 -1.59
C ALA A 326 -4.80 -7.46 -2.05
N VAL A 327 -4.06 -6.48 -1.51
CA VAL A 327 -4.22 -5.06 -1.85
C VAL A 327 -3.91 -4.79 -3.33
N VAL A 328 -2.84 -5.39 -3.86
CA VAL A 328 -2.49 -5.25 -5.28
C VAL A 328 -3.60 -5.80 -6.15
N MET A 329 -4.01 -7.04 -5.90
CA MET A 329 -5.03 -7.69 -6.72
C MET A 329 -6.39 -7.02 -6.59
N GLY A 330 -6.73 -6.55 -5.39
CA GLY A 330 -7.95 -5.79 -5.14
C GLY A 330 -7.97 -4.44 -5.87
N ALA A 331 -6.87 -3.70 -5.79
CA ALA A 331 -6.72 -2.43 -6.50
C ALA A 331 -6.82 -2.60 -8.02
N LEU A 332 -6.18 -3.65 -8.56
CA LEU A 332 -6.24 -3.98 -9.99
C LEU A 332 -7.66 -4.39 -10.41
N ALA A 333 -8.37 -5.16 -9.58
CA ALA A 333 -9.75 -5.55 -9.84
C ALA A 333 -10.67 -4.31 -9.86
N LEU A 334 -10.59 -3.44 -8.85
CA LEU A 334 -11.36 -2.19 -8.79
C LEU A 334 -11.05 -1.24 -9.96
N GLY A 335 -9.77 -1.20 -10.38
CA GLY A 335 -9.34 -0.40 -11.52
C GLY A 335 -9.61 -1.05 -12.89
N HIS A 336 -10.10 -2.30 -12.93
CA HIS A 336 -10.19 -3.11 -14.15
C HIS A 336 -8.87 -3.15 -14.93
N VAL A 337 -7.73 -3.19 -14.21
CA VAL A 337 -6.38 -3.27 -14.77
C VAL A 337 -5.91 -4.73 -14.77
N PRO A 338 -5.68 -5.35 -15.92
CA PRO A 338 -5.12 -6.70 -15.97
C PRO A 338 -3.75 -6.79 -15.29
N TYR A 339 -3.49 -7.86 -14.55
CA TYR A 339 -2.26 -8.04 -13.79
C TYR A 339 -1.00 -8.00 -14.67
N ASP A 340 -1.03 -8.63 -15.85
CA ASP A 340 0.07 -8.58 -16.83
C ASP A 340 0.40 -7.15 -17.27
N ARG A 341 -0.63 -6.28 -17.39
CA ARG A 341 -0.46 -4.88 -17.73
C ARG A 341 0.14 -4.08 -16.59
N TRP A 342 -0.24 -4.40 -15.35
CA TRP A 342 0.38 -3.82 -14.17
C TRP A 342 1.86 -4.17 -14.09
N VAL A 343 2.21 -5.45 -14.19
CA VAL A 343 3.60 -5.90 -14.20
C VAL A 343 4.40 -5.23 -15.31
N LYS A 344 3.85 -5.15 -16.53
CA LYS A 344 4.48 -4.47 -17.66
C LYS A 344 4.67 -2.97 -17.42
N TYR A 345 3.80 -2.34 -16.63
CA TYR A 345 3.93 -0.94 -16.24
C TYR A 345 5.01 -0.75 -15.19
N VAL A 346 4.96 -1.51 -14.09
CA VAL A 346 5.72 -1.22 -12.88
C VAL A 346 7.15 -1.81 -12.88
N TRP A 347 7.49 -2.79 -13.73
CA TRP A 347 8.76 -3.52 -13.68
C TRP A 347 10.02 -2.63 -13.70
N LYS A 348 9.98 -1.51 -14.43
CA LYS A 348 11.10 -0.55 -14.48
C LYS A 348 11.28 0.14 -13.13
N LEU A 349 10.18 0.51 -12.49
CA LEU A 349 10.21 1.11 -11.16
C LEU A 349 10.73 0.10 -10.13
N ILE A 350 10.31 -1.18 -10.23
CA ILE A 350 10.82 -2.26 -9.38
C ILE A 350 12.34 -2.38 -9.48
N LEU A 351 12.91 -2.32 -10.69
CA LEU A 351 14.37 -2.32 -10.86
C LEU A 351 15.04 -1.10 -10.22
N TRP A 352 14.45 0.08 -10.37
CA TRP A 352 14.95 1.29 -9.71
C TRP A 352 14.87 1.17 -8.19
N PHE A 353 13.77 0.66 -7.67
CA PHE A 353 13.58 0.43 -6.24
C PHE A 353 14.56 -0.62 -5.71
N LEU A 354 14.78 -1.70 -6.45
CA LEU A 354 15.78 -2.71 -6.11
C LEU A 354 17.17 -2.06 -5.98
N LEU A 355 17.59 -1.27 -6.96
CA LEU A 355 18.89 -0.61 -6.93
C LEU A 355 19.00 0.40 -5.78
N LEU A 356 17.95 1.16 -5.52
CA LEU A 356 17.90 2.10 -4.39
C LEU A 356 18.01 1.34 -3.06
N ALA A 357 17.22 0.28 -2.85
CA ALA A 357 17.29 -0.53 -1.63
C ALA A 357 18.70 -1.08 -1.40
N LEU A 358 19.30 -1.69 -2.42
CA LEU A 358 20.68 -2.21 -2.32
C LEU A 358 21.69 -1.10 -1.99
N ALA A 359 21.55 0.08 -2.60
CA ALA A 359 22.44 1.23 -2.34
C ALA A 359 22.30 1.72 -0.88
N PHE A 360 21.05 1.87 -0.38
CA PHE A 360 20.82 2.28 1.00
C PHE A 360 21.29 1.25 2.02
N LEU A 361 21.09 -0.05 1.76
CA LEU A 361 21.56 -1.12 2.63
C LEU A 361 23.08 -1.17 2.68
N VAL A 362 23.78 -1.03 1.56
CA VAL A 362 25.24 -0.94 1.55
C VAL A 362 25.72 0.31 2.27
N ALA A 363 25.07 1.47 2.04
CA ALA A 363 25.40 2.70 2.77
C ALA A 363 25.18 2.53 4.29
N GLY A 364 24.10 1.84 4.71
CA GLY A 364 23.83 1.54 6.10
C GLY A 364 24.94 0.71 6.77
N VAL A 365 25.50 -0.30 6.06
CA VAL A 365 26.66 -1.07 6.56
C VAL A 365 27.92 -0.22 6.66
N LEU A 366 28.12 0.73 5.74
CA LEU A 366 29.35 1.54 5.71
C LEU A 366 29.33 2.71 6.71
N LEU A 367 28.15 3.14 7.12
CA LEU A 367 27.95 4.29 8.02
C LEU A 367 27.72 3.88 9.48
N GLY A 368 27.31 2.65 9.73
CA GLY A 368 27.09 2.07 11.07
C GLY A 368 28.29 1.30 11.52
#